data_7171ab625545f215f5c012daec5cc237
#
_entry.id   7171ab625545f215f5c012daec5cc237
#
_cell.length_a   1.000
_cell.length_b   1.000
_cell.length_c   1.000
_cell.angle_alpha   90.00
_cell.angle_beta   90.00
_cell.angle_gamma   90.00
#
_symmetry.space_group_name_H-M   'P 1'
#
loop_
_entity.id
_entity.type
_entity.pdbx_description
1 polymer ?
#
loop_
_entity_poly.entity_id
_entity_poly.type
_entity_poly.pdbx_seq_one_letter_code
_entity_poly.pdbx_strand_id
1 'polypeptide(L)'
;VTTGERLTGRSPCFDRFRSAPKSIHGNLLMPSVDNAYVYSVHLMGSPILLKLFIHDETAVRQIFQRIKQLEDLLTVNRAQSEVMSINHAAGKAFVSVSPMVFALIKRAKAVSLIENSCFNVAIGPVVKLWKIGFSGNTVPDQESIQQALALTRPERIILREQDGAVLLEKAGMEIDLGAIAKGYIADIVRDVLHQHAIQDALINLGGNVLAIGSALTDEQGLWSVGLQKPFADRDSLLGVIKVKNKSVVTSGVYERFFTVDDRIYHHILDPRTGYPLDNELHSVTVISHDSLDGDIYTTLLYGMGVSAGIEFLQHQSEIEAIFVTKNREIILSSQRYSMFELLDKDYSVAAL
;
A
#
# COMPACT_ATOMS: atom_id res chain seq x y z
N VAL A 1 44.76 25.02 1.24
CA VAL A 1 44.31 26.13 0.36
C VAL A 1 43.86 25.51 -0.95
N THR A 2 42.62 25.35 -1.13
CA THR A 2 41.71 25.56 -2.30
C THR A 2 40.45 24.77 -2.13
N THR A 3 39.41 25.50 -1.90
CA THR A 3 38.00 25.10 -1.80
C THR A 3 37.50 24.63 -3.15
N GLY A 4 37.01 23.40 -3.25
CA GLY A 4 36.26 22.89 -4.40
C GLY A 4 34.75 22.94 -4.09
N GLU A 5 34.03 23.88 -4.69
CA GLU A 5 32.57 23.94 -4.68
C GLU A 5 32.00 22.78 -5.50
N ARG A 6 31.18 21.96 -4.86
CA ARG A 6 30.30 21.01 -5.54
C ARG A 6 28.99 21.68 -5.89
N LEU A 7 28.77 21.90 -7.18
CA LEU A 7 27.46 22.25 -7.72
C LEU A 7 26.51 21.03 -7.57
N THR A 8 25.64 21.09 -6.60
CA THR A 8 24.51 20.15 -6.45
C THR A 8 23.33 20.73 -7.22
N GLY A 9 23.09 20.23 -8.43
CA GLY A 9 21.85 20.49 -9.15
C GLY A 9 20.70 19.75 -8.47
N ARG A 10 19.86 20.47 -7.73
CA ARG A 10 18.64 19.96 -7.11
C ARG A 10 17.44 20.29 -7.99
N SER A 11 16.61 19.29 -8.26
CA SER A 11 15.32 19.45 -8.93
C SER A 11 14.38 20.33 -8.09
N PRO A 12 13.66 21.29 -8.66
CA PRO A 12 12.86 22.30 -7.93
C PRO A 12 11.67 21.74 -7.14
N CYS A 13 11.29 20.50 -7.33
CA CYS A 13 10.04 19.95 -6.77
C CYS A 13 10.14 19.44 -5.31
N PHE A 14 11.35 19.20 -4.79
CA PHE A 14 11.54 18.53 -3.49
C PHE A 14 12.22 19.36 -2.38
N ASP A 15 12.82 20.51 -2.71
CA ASP A 15 13.56 21.31 -1.71
C ASP A 15 12.68 22.00 -0.65
N ARG A 16 11.36 21.86 -0.70
CA ARG A 16 10.41 22.56 0.20
C ARG A 16 9.98 21.79 1.44
N PHE A 17 10.46 20.57 1.64
CA PHE A 17 10.07 19.74 2.78
C PHE A 17 11.08 19.75 3.96
N ARG A 18 12.14 20.56 3.91
CA ARG A 18 13.28 20.48 4.86
C ARG A 18 13.25 21.42 6.06
N SER A 19 12.24 22.23 6.30
CA SER A 19 12.16 22.99 7.56
C SER A 19 11.08 22.42 8.46
N ALA A 20 11.43 21.46 9.31
CA ALA A 20 10.54 20.96 10.36
C ALA A 20 10.42 22.00 11.49
N PRO A 21 9.24 22.53 11.78
CA PRO A 21 8.99 23.27 13.00
C PRO A 21 8.80 22.31 14.18
N LYS A 22 9.15 22.78 15.38
CA LYS A 22 9.10 22.03 16.63
C LYS A 22 7.69 21.52 16.94
N SER A 23 7.61 20.25 17.36
CA SER A 23 6.40 19.53 17.72
C SER A 23 5.61 20.24 18.82
N ILE A 24 4.38 20.58 18.51
CA ILE A 24 3.29 20.75 19.49
C ILE A 24 2.23 19.75 19.05
N HIS A 25 1.56 19.09 20.00
CA HIS A 25 0.46 18.15 19.75
C HIS A 25 -0.58 18.77 18.79
N GLY A 26 -0.49 18.46 17.51
CA GLY A 26 -1.36 19.05 16.51
C GLY A 26 -0.88 18.81 15.08
N ASN A 27 -1.81 18.80 14.17
CA ASN A 27 -1.59 18.70 12.74
C ASN A 27 -0.62 19.78 12.25
N LEU A 28 0.42 19.40 11.53
CA LEU A 28 1.37 20.34 10.97
C LEU A 28 0.76 20.98 9.72
N LEU A 29 0.44 22.26 9.78
CA LEU A 29 0.02 23.05 8.62
C LEU A 29 1.26 23.70 8.00
N MET A 30 1.56 23.36 6.74
CA MET A 30 2.58 24.04 5.96
C MET A 30 1.91 24.78 4.78
N PRO A 31 1.97 26.11 4.70
CA PRO A 31 1.60 26.81 3.48
C PRO A 31 2.61 26.47 2.39
N SER A 32 2.14 25.91 1.27
CA SER A 32 2.97 25.72 0.08
C SER A 32 2.92 26.98 -0.78
N VAL A 33 3.96 27.21 -1.60
CA VAL A 33 4.05 28.33 -2.55
C VAL A 33 2.91 28.29 -3.58
N ASP A 34 2.18 27.15 -3.67
CA ASP A 34 1.15 26.87 -4.67
C ASP A 34 -0.28 27.05 -4.14
N ASN A 35 -0.50 27.84 -3.09
CA ASN A 35 -1.82 28.00 -2.43
C ASN A 35 -2.44 26.68 -1.93
N ALA A 36 -1.65 25.63 -1.73
CA ALA A 36 -2.12 24.37 -1.18
C ALA A 36 -1.77 24.27 0.31
N TYR A 37 -2.63 23.59 1.07
CA TYR A 37 -2.46 23.29 2.47
C TYR A 37 -2.06 21.82 2.61
N VAL A 38 -0.93 21.55 3.28
CA VAL A 38 -0.45 20.19 3.52
C VAL A 38 -0.54 19.89 5.01
N TYR A 39 -1.31 18.87 5.33
CA TYR A 39 -1.49 18.38 6.70
C TYR A 39 -0.81 17.01 6.83
N SER A 40 -0.20 16.75 7.98
CA SER A 40 0.44 15.46 8.24
C SER A 40 0.17 14.93 9.63
N VAL A 41 0.12 13.60 9.72
CA VAL A 41 0.03 12.85 10.98
C VAL A 41 0.79 11.54 10.83
N HIS A 42 1.26 10.96 11.94
CA HIS A 42 1.87 9.63 11.93
C HIS A 42 0.83 8.61 12.43
N LEU A 43 0.29 7.79 11.53
CA LEU A 43 -0.66 6.70 11.81
C LEU A 43 -0.31 5.48 10.96
N MET A 44 -0.82 4.31 11.32
CA MET A 44 -0.59 3.06 10.58
C MET A 44 0.90 2.74 10.38
N GLY A 45 1.75 3.18 11.32
CA GLY A 45 3.20 2.98 11.24
C GLY A 45 3.92 3.81 10.16
N SER A 46 3.27 4.81 9.58
CA SER A 46 3.84 5.64 8.51
C SER A 46 3.36 7.09 8.59
N PRO A 47 4.11 8.05 7.97
CA PRO A 47 3.59 9.39 7.78
C PRO A 47 2.43 9.37 6.79
N ILE A 48 1.36 10.05 7.15
CA ILE A 48 0.18 10.27 6.31
C ILE A 48 0.16 11.74 5.94
N LEU A 49 -0.01 12.04 4.65
CA LEU A 49 -0.08 13.39 4.12
C LEU A 49 -1.43 13.61 3.45
N LEU A 50 -2.04 14.76 3.71
CA LEU A 50 -3.25 15.24 3.04
C LEU A 50 -2.96 16.63 2.47
N LYS A 51 -3.04 16.78 1.14
CA LYS A 51 -2.89 18.05 0.43
C LYS A 51 -4.26 18.51 -0.05
N LEU A 52 -4.66 19.72 0.34
CA LEU A 52 -5.90 20.38 -0.03
C LEU A 52 -5.60 21.75 -0.65
N PHE A 53 -6.52 22.28 -1.48
CA PHE A 53 -6.46 23.66 -1.99
C PHE A 53 -7.36 24.61 -1.21
N ILE A 54 -8.03 24.14 -0.19
CA ILE A 54 -8.81 24.92 0.75
C ILE A 54 -8.31 24.68 2.18
N HIS A 55 -8.51 25.68 3.03
CA HIS A 55 -8.21 25.56 4.45
C HIS A 55 -9.46 25.10 5.20
N ASP A 56 -9.52 23.83 5.57
CA ASP A 56 -10.64 23.26 6.36
C ASP A 56 -10.10 22.34 7.47
N GLU A 57 -9.79 22.92 8.62
CA GLU A 57 -9.32 22.17 9.79
C GLU A 57 -10.38 21.19 10.33
N THR A 58 -11.66 21.47 10.13
CA THR A 58 -12.73 20.59 10.61
C THR A 58 -12.74 19.30 9.81
N ALA A 59 -12.72 19.39 8.47
CA ALA A 59 -12.62 18.24 7.60
C ALA A 59 -11.34 17.43 7.89
N VAL A 60 -10.19 18.10 7.99
CA VAL A 60 -8.90 17.46 8.27
C VAL A 60 -8.92 16.69 9.58
N ARG A 61 -9.47 17.29 10.64
CA ARG A 61 -9.60 16.63 11.94
C ARG A 61 -10.49 15.39 11.87
N GLN A 62 -11.62 15.48 11.19
CA GLN A 62 -12.52 14.33 11.00
C GLN A 62 -11.86 13.23 10.18
N ILE A 63 -11.12 13.57 9.11
CA ILE A 63 -10.38 12.61 8.30
C ILE A 63 -9.35 11.87 9.15
N PHE A 64 -8.50 12.56 9.89
CA PHE A 64 -7.48 11.90 10.71
C PHE A 64 -8.07 11.08 11.86
N GLN A 65 -9.18 11.54 12.47
CA GLN A 65 -9.93 10.72 13.43
C GLN A 65 -10.51 9.47 12.78
N ARG A 66 -11.04 9.58 11.55
CA ARG A 66 -11.58 8.44 10.83
C ARG A 66 -10.49 7.42 10.48
N ILE A 67 -9.33 7.87 9.99
CA ILE A 67 -8.18 7.00 9.73
C ILE A 67 -7.78 6.26 11.02
N LYS A 68 -7.70 6.97 12.15
CA LYS A 68 -7.36 6.37 13.44
C LYS A 68 -8.36 5.32 13.89
N GLN A 69 -9.66 5.59 13.74
CA GLN A 69 -10.72 4.63 14.06
C GLN A 69 -10.60 3.36 13.23
N LEU A 70 -10.35 3.51 11.90
CA LEU A 70 -10.19 2.38 11.00
C LEU A 70 -8.92 1.58 11.31
N GLU A 71 -7.81 2.24 11.61
CA GLU A 71 -6.61 1.58 12.09
C GLU A 71 -6.89 0.75 13.34
N ASP A 72 -7.66 1.29 14.30
CA ASP A 72 -7.99 0.60 15.56
C ASP A 72 -8.88 -0.66 15.32
N LEU A 73 -9.73 -0.63 14.31
CA LEU A 73 -10.57 -1.80 13.95
C LEU A 73 -9.80 -2.90 13.21
N LEU A 74 -8.86 -2.50 12.34
CA LEU A 74 -8.22 -3.40 11.36
C LEU A 74 -6.86 -3.95 11.82
N THR A 75 -6.20 -3.32 12.79
CA THR A 75 -4.83 -3.68 13.18
C THR A 75 -4.72 -5.06 13.78
N VAL A 76 -3.65 -5.78 13.41
CA VAL A 76 -3.20 -7.03 14.07
C VAL A 76 -1.98 -6.80 14.98
N ASN A 77 -1.50 -5.55 15.07
CA ASN A 77 -0.30 -5.19 15.84
C ASN A 77 -0.60 -4.76 17.29
N ARG A 78 -1.87 -4.76 17.68
CA ARG A 78 -2.35 -4.46 19.05
C ARG A 78 -3.28 -5.57 19.51
N ALA A 79 -3.33 -5.79 20.82
CA ALA A 79 -4.11 -6.88 21.40
C ALA A 79 -5.63 -6.74 21.20
N GLN A 80 -6.12 -5.54 20.93
CA GLN A 80 -7.54 -5.24 20.78
C GLN A 80 -7.83 -4.60 19.43
N SER A 81 -8.63 -5.30 18.62
CA SER A 81 -9.25 -4.83 17.39
C SER A 81 -10.37 -5.81 17.02
N GLU A 82 -11.22 -5.48 16.05
CA GLU A 82 -12.19 -6.45 15.54
C GLU A 82 -11.49 -7.65 14.86
N VAL A 83 -10.43 -7.39 14.10
CA VAL A 83 -9.62 -8.44 13.47
C VAL A 83 -8.96 -9.34 14.50
N MET A 84 -8.39 -8.79 15.56
CA MET A 84 -7.79 -9.57 16.64
C MET A 84 -8.82 -10.38 17.42
N SER A 85 -10.05 -9.89 17.57
CA SER A 85 -11.14 -10.66 18.18
C SER A 85 -11.45 -11.93 17.38
N ILE A 86 -11.44 -11.85 16.03
CA ILE A 86 -11.58 -13.02 15.15
C ILE A 86 -10.39 -13.97 15.35
N ASN A 87 -9.16 -13.44 15.32
CA ASN A 87 -7.95 -14.25 15.46
C ASN A 87 -7.89 -15.00 16.81
N HIS A 88 -8.27 -14.36 17.91
CA HIS A 88 -8.31 -14.97 19.24
C HIS A 88 -9.41 -16.05 19.38
N ALA A 89 -10.49 -15.94 18.60
CA ALA A 89 -11.58 -16.90 18.58
C ALA A 89 -11.37 -18.06 17.58
N ALA A 90 -10.25 -18.10 16.87
CA ALA A 90 -9.93 -19.13 15.88
C ALA A 90 -10.08 -20.55 16.47
N GLY A 91 -10.82 -21.41 15.78
CA GLY A 91 -11.13 -22.78 16.20
C GLY A 91 -12.16 -22.89 17.34
N LYS A 92 -12.79 -21.78 17.77
CA LYS A 92 -13.67 -21.78 18.95
C LYS A 92 -15.09 -21.29 18.62
N ALA A 93 -15.24 -20.11 18.04
CA ALA A 93 -16.55 -19.50 17.87
C ALA A 93 -16.58 -18.48 16.73
N PHE A 94 -17.79 -18.19 16.23
CA PHE A 94 -18.05 -17.05 15.37
C PHE A 94 -17.90 -15.73 16.15
N VAL A 95 -17.34 -14.73 15.50
CA VAL A 95 -17.24 -13.36 16.01
C VAL A 95 -17.98 -12.42 15.07
N SER A 96 -19.02 -11.74 15.58
CA SER A 96 -19.69 -10.68 14.83
C SER A 96 -18.83 -9.43 14.82
N VAL A 97 -18.69 -8.83 13.66
CA VAL A 97 -17.90 -7.63 13.43
C VAL A 97 -18.75 -6.56 12.75
N SER A 98 -18.24 -5.33 12.70
CA SER A 98 -18.92 -4.24 11.99
C SER A 98 -19.12 -4.60 10.50
N PRO A 99 -20.19 -4.09 9.86
CA PRO A 99 -20.49 -4.36 8.44
C PRO A 99 -19.31 -4.04 7.53
N MET A 100 -18.55 -3.00 7.86
CA MET A 100 -17.37 -2.55 7.14
C MET A 100 -16.23 -3.57 7.20
N VAL A 101 -15.90 -4.08 8.38
CA VAL A 101 -14.86 -5.10 8.57
C VAL A 101 -15.29 -6.41 7.91
N PHE A 102 -16.56 -6.78 8.04
CA PHE A 102 -17.11 -7.97 7.38
C PHE A 102 -16.98 -7.88 5.85
N ALA A 103 -17.37 -6.75 5.24
CA ALA A 103 -17.27 -6.55 3.80
C ALA A 103 -15.82 -6.61 3.30
N LEU A 104 -14.88 -6.01 4.05
CA LEU A 104 -13.47 -6.04 3.72
C LEU A 104 -12.90 -7.47 3.80
N ILE A 105 -13.24 -8.23 4.83
CA ILE A 105 -12.83 -9.64 4.97
C ILE A 105 -13.44 -10.49 3.84
N LYS A 106 -14.70 -10.26 3.48
CA LYS A 106 -15.37 -10.94 2.37
C LYS A 106 -14.65 -10.69 1.05
N ARG A 107 -14.29 -9.42 0.75
CA ARG A 107 -13.50 -9.05 -0.43
C ARG A 107 -12.13 -9.72 -0.41
N ALA A 108 -11.42 -9.65 0.72
CA ALA A 108 -10.10 -10.24 0.90
C ALA A 108 -10.13 -11.78 0.72
N LYS A 109 -11.14 -12.47 1.28
CA LYS A 109 -11.31 -13.90 1.08
C LYS A 109 -11.55 -14.24 -0.40
N ALA A 110 -12.41 -13.51 -1.08
CA ALA A 110 -12.70 -13.73 -2.51
C ALA A 110 -11.42 -13.62 -3.36
N VAL A 111 -10.59 -12.61 -3.11
CA VAL A 111 -9.30 -12.43 -3.80
C VAL A 111 -8.32 -13.56 -3.46
N SER A 112 -8.29 -14.00 -2.21
CA SER A 112 -7.43 -15.12 -1.77
C SER A 112 -7.79 -16.46 -2.44
N LEU A 113 -9.03 -16.61 -2.94
CA LEU A 113 -9.53 -17.80 -3.61
C LEU A 113 -9.39 -17.77 -5.14
N ILE A 114 -8.87 -16.67 -5.70
CA ILE A 114 -8.53 -16.61 -7.12
C ILE A 114 -7.43 -17.64 -7.39
N GLU A 115 -7.57 -18.42 -8.46
CA GLU A 115 -6.58 -19.41 -8.83
C GLU A 115 -5.18 -18.78 -8.98
N ASN A 116 -4.19 -19.42 -8.38
CA ASN A 116 -2.80 -18.94 -8.31
C ASN A 116 -2.60 -17.59 -7.63
N SER A 117 -3.56 -17.13 -6.83
CA SER A 117 -3.41 -15.89 -6.06
C SER A 117 -2.23 -15.97 -5.10
N CYS A 118 -1.35 -14.95 -5.17
CA CYS A 118 -0.32 -14.72 -4.15
C CYS A 118 -0.84 -13.84 -3.01
N PHE A 119 -2.02 -13.25 -3.15
CA PHE A 119 -2.71 -12.61 -2.06
C PHE A 119 -3.41 -13.66 -1.19
N ASN A 120 -3.19 -13.62 0.12
CA ASN A 120 -3.84 -14.54 1.04
C ASN A 120 -4.16 -13.83 2.36
N VAL A 121 -5.44 -13.61 2.62
CA VAL A 121 -5.90 -12.96 3.85
C VAL A 121 -5.62 -13.78 5.11
N ALA A 122 -5.45 -15.10 5.00
CA ALA A 122 -5.12 -15.99 6.12
C ALA A 122 -3.60 -16.13 6.35
N ILE A 123 -2.76 -15.27 5.76
CA ILE A 123 -1.29 -15.34 5.82
C ILE A 123 -0.71 -15.00 7.20
N GLY A 124 -1.53 -14.52 8.14
CA GLY A 124 -1.10 -14.02 9.44
C GLY A 124 -0.09 -14.90 10.20
N PRO A 125 -0.25 -16.23 10.28
CA PRO A 125 0.71 -17.11 10.96
C PRO A 125 2.12 -17.04 10.36
N VAL A 126 2.24 -16.95 9.03
CA VAL A 126 3.52 -16.83 8.32
C VAL A 126 4.13 -15.44 8.52
N VAL A 127 3.33 -14.37 8.42
CA VAL A 127 3.77 -12.98 8.69
C VAL A 127 4.32 -12.85 10.10
N LYS A 128 3.64 -13.42 11.10
CA LYS A 128 4.09 -13.44 12.51
C LYS A 128 5.37 -14.24 12.73
N LEU A 129 5.57 -15.30 11.96
CA LEU A 129 6.79 -16.10 12.04
C LEU A 129 8.00 -15.33 11.52
N TRP A 130 7.89 -14.69 10.36
CA TRP A 130 8.97 -13.93 9.73
C TRP A 130 9.25 -12.58 10.38
N LYS A 131 8.22 -11.86 10.82
CA LYS A 131 8.30 -10.51 11.43
C LYS A 131 9.07 -9.48 10.60
N ILE A 132 9.09 -9.62 9.29
CA ILE A 132 9.84 -8.72 8.37
C ILE A 132 9.28 -7.29 8.50
N GLY A 133 10.20 -6.32 8.66
CA GLY A 133 9.84 -4.92 8.87
C GLY A 133 9.47 -4.56 10.31
N PHE A 134 9.54 -5.52 11.24
CA PHE A 134 9.38 -5.31 12.69
C PHE A 134 10.66 -5.68 13.44
N SER A 135 10.74 -6.90 13.93
CA SER A 135 11.90 -7.41 14.68
C SER A 135 12.58 -8.62 14.02
N GLY A 136 12.05 -9.07 12.87
CA GLY A 136 12.59 -10.23 12.15
C GLY A 136 13.87 -9.89 11.39
N ASN A 137 14.93 -10.64 11.68
CA ASN A 137 16.24 -10.54 11.04
C ASN A 137 16.89 -11.92 10.83
N THR A 138 16.13 -13.00 10.99
CA THR A 138 16.56 -14.38 10.85
C THR A 138 15.58 -15.17 10.02
N VAL A 139 16.08 -16.11 9.23
CA VAL A 139 15.25 -17.04 8.47
C VAL A 139 14.69 -18.09 9.43
N PRO A 140 13.34 -18.24 9.50
CA PRO A 140 12.73 -19.29 10.30
C PRO A 140 13.13 -20.68 9.79
N ASP A 141 13.13 -21.67 10.69
CA ASP A 141 13.37 -23.06 10.30
C ASP A 141 12.22 -23.61 9.45
N GLN A 142 12.53 -24.63 8.64
CA GLN A 142 11.58 -25.19 7.68
C GLN A 142 10.36 -25.82 8.36
N GLU A 143 10.50 -26.42 9.53
CA GLU A 143 9.40 -27.06 10.27
C GLU A 143 8.40 -26.00 10.75
N SER A 144 8.90 -24.90 11.32
CA SER A 144 8.09 -23.73 11.73
C SER A 144 7.32 -23.13 10.56
N ILE A 145 7.96 -23.00 9.38
CA ILE A 145 7.30 -22.50 8.16
C ILE A 145 6.18 -23.44 7.74
N GLN A 146 6.41 -24.74 7.69
CA GLN A 146 5.38 -25.73 7.32
C GLN A 146 4.19 -25.74 8.29
N GLN A 147 4.46 -25.63 9.59
CA GLN A 147 3.41 -25.51 10.61
C GLN A 147 2.58 -24.25 10.42
N ALA A 148 3.21 -23.10 10.15
CA ALA A 148 2.51 -21.85 9.87
C ALA A 148 1.68 -21.93 8.58
N LEU A 149 2.23 -22.49 7.49
CA LEU A 149 1.53 -22.69 6.21
C LEU A 149 0.27 -23.55 6.35
N ALA A 150 0.28 -24.57 7.21
CA ALA A 150 -0.89 -25.42 7.45
C ALA A 150 -2.09 -24.65 8.02
N LEU A 151 -1.88 -23.40 8.46
CA LEU A 151 -2.88 -22.50 9.03
C LEU A 151 -3.33 -21.39 8.05
N THR A 152 -2.74 -21.31 6.86
CA THR A 152 -3.03 -20.24 5.88
C THR A 152 -4.03 -20.65 4.81
N ARG A 153 -5.16 -21.24 5.21
CA ARG A 153 -6.20 -21.76 4.30
C ARG A 153 -7.40 -20.80 4.23
N PRO A 154 -7.51 -19.93 3.22
CA PRO A 154 -8.61 -18.96 3.12
C PRO A 154 -9.99 -19.63 2.94
N GLU A 155 -10.04 -20.87 2.43
CA GLU A 155 -11.27 -21.68 2.33
C GLU A 155 -11.89 -21.93 3.69
N ARG A 156 -11.07 -21.99 4.76
CA ARG A 156 -11.47 -22.24 6.15
C ARG A 156 -11.87 -20.97 6.91
N ILE A 157 -12.01 -19.86 6.24
CA ILE A 157 -12.64 -18.64 6.77
C ILE A 157 -14.13 -18.76 6.47
N ILE A 158 -14.95 -18.95 7.46
CA ILE A 158 -16.41 -19.07 7.29
C ILE A 158 -17.05 -17.74 7.55
N LEU A 159 -17.83 -17.27 6.59
CA LEU A 159 -18.59 -16.01 6.66
C LEU A 159 -20.07 -16.33 6.86
N ARG A 160 -20.68 -15.71 7.86
CA ARG A 160 -22.11 -15.81 8.13
C ARG A 160 -22.75 -14.45 7.88
N GLU A 161 -23.42 -14.33 6.73
CA GLU A 161 -23.97 -13.06 6.22
C GLU A 161 -25.08 -12.48 7.11
N GLN A 162 -25.85 -13.34 7.76
CA GLN A 162 -27.06 -12.98 8.53
C GLN A 162 -26.77 -12.01 9.67
N ASP A 163 -25.61 -12.13 10.29
CA ASP A 163 -25.20 -11.36 11.48
C ASP A 163 -23.77 -10.79 11.36
N GLY A 164 -23.22 -10.79 10.15
CA GLY A 164 -21.88 -10.28 9.89
C GLY A 164 -20.80 -10.99 10.71
N ALA A 165 -20.92 -12.30 10.90
CA ALA A 165 -20.00 -13.04 11.75
C ALA A 165 -18.96 -13.84 10.95
N VAL A 166 -17.75 -13.94 11.51
CA VAL A 166 -16.60 -14.63 10.92
C VAL A 166 -16.10 -15.70 11.86
N LEU A 167 -15.82 -16.89 11.33
CA LEU A 167 -15.17 -17.99 12.03
C LEU A 167 -13.92 -18.42 11.25
N LEU A 168 -12.80 -18.55 11.95
CA LEU A 168 -11.63 -19.28 11.48
C LEU A 168 -11.75 -20.72 12.01
N GLU A 169 -11.92 -21.69 11.11
CA GLU A 169 -12.27 -23.07 11.50
C GLU A 169 -11.20 -23.75 12.36
N LYS A 170 -9.93 -23.40 12.20
CA LYS A 170 -8.83 -24.09 12.88
C LYS A 170 -8.17 -23.16 13.89
N ALA A 171 -7.90 -23.66 15.09
CA ALA A 171 -7.11 -22.95 16.10
C ALA A 171 -5.71 -22.60 15.54
N GLY A 172 -5.27 -21.38 15.80
CA GLY A 172 -3.99 -20.85 15.29
C GLY A 172 -4.07 -20.22 13.90
N MET A 173 -5.19 -20.32 13.19
CA MET A 173 -5.42 -19.48 12.00
C MET A 173 -5.47 -18.01 12.41
N GLU A 174 -4.97 -17.14 11.53
CA GLU A 174 -5.02 -15.68 11.70
C GLU A 174 -5.23 -15.01 10.37
N ILE A 175 -6.13 -14.03 10.34
CA ILE A 175 -6.28 -13.12 9.20
C ILE A 175 -5.41 -11.89 9.41
N ASP A 176 -4.88 -11.36 8.32
CA ASP A 176 -4.14 -10.10 8.25
C ASP A 176 -4.65 -9.28 7.07
N LEU A 177 -5.12 -8.07 7.36
CA LEU A 177 -5.64 -7.13 6.38
C LEU A 177 -4.61 -6.05 6.00
N GLY A 178 -3.38 -6.15 6.48
CA GLY A 178 -2.33 -5.14 6.28
C GLY A 178 -2.02 -4.83 4.81
N ALA A 179 -2.19 -5.82 3.92
CA ALA A 179 -1.97 -5.65 2.50
C ALA A 179 -3.06 -4.83 1.77
N ILE A 180 -4.23 -4.60 2.40
CA ILE A 180 -5.38 -3.92 1.76
C ILE A 180 -5.97 -2.79 2.61
N ALA A 181 -5.52 -2.66 3.84
CA ALA A 181 -6.11 -1.69 4.78
C ALA A 181 -5.89 -0.25 4.36
N LYS A 182 -4.75 0.08 3.77
CA LYS A 182 -4.44 1.46 3.35
C LYS A 182 -5.31 1.90 2.19
N GLY A 183 -5.46 1.05 1.17
CA GLY A 183 -6.34 1.33 0.04
C GLY A 183 -7.79 1.50 0.47
N TYR A 184 -8.28 0.59 1.31
CA TYR A 184 -9.62 0.71 1.87
C TYR A 184 -9.83 2.01 2.65
N ILE A 185 -8.87 2.40 3.48
CA ILE A 185 -8.92 3.65 4.25
C ILE A 185 -8.87 4.87 3.32
N ALA A 186 -8.06 4.85 2.26
CA ALA A 186 -7.98 5.93 1.29
C ALA A 186 -9.34 6.17 0.60
N ASP A 187 -10.05 5.11 0.21
CA ASP A 187 -11.37 5.21 -0.39
C ASP A 187 -12.39 5.81 0.58
N ILE A 188 -12.38 5.41 1.85
CA ILE A 188 -13.22 6.02 2.90
C ILE A 188 -12.90 7.50 3.10
N VAL A 189 -11.60 7.87 3.05
CA VAL A 189 -11.20 9.30 3.15
C VAL A 189 -11.71 10.10 1.96
N ARG A 190 -11.71 9.55 0.74
CA ARG A 190 -12.33 10.18 -0.43
C ARG A 190 -13.81 10.50 -0.17
N ASP A 191 -14.56 9.56 0.40
CA ASP A 191 -15.96 9.76 0.73
C ASP A 191 -16.16 10.86 1.77
N VAL A 192 -15.31 10.92 2.80
CA VAL A 192 -15.35 11.99 3.81
C VAL A 192 -15.04 13.35 3.17
N LEU A 193 -14.06 13.44 2.28
CA LEU A 193 -13.74 14.68 1.54
C LEU A 193 -14.94 15.16 0.73
N HIS A 194 -15.59 14.26 0.01
CA HIS A 194 -16.80 14.60 -0.77
C HIS A 194 -17.96 15.07 0.11
N GLN A 195 -18.15 14.49 1.32
CA GLN A 195 -19.14 14.96 2.29
C GLN A 195 -18.87 16.39 2.76
N HIS A 196 -17.63 16.83 2.76
CA HIS A 196 -17.21 18.20 3.02
C HIS A 196 -17.14 19.08 1.77
N ALA A 197 -17.70 18.63 0.63
CA ALA A 197 -17.65 19.30 -0.66
C ALA A 197 -16.21 19.60 -1.17
N ILE A 198 -15.21 18.85 -0.69
CA ILE A 198 -13.81 18.94 -1.15
C ILE A 198 -13.65 18.01 -2.34
N GLN A 199 -13.44 18.62 -3.52
CA GLN A 199 -13.36 17.90 -4.80
C GLN A 199 -11.93 17.68 -5.29
N ASP A 200 -10.96 18.46 -4.78
CA ASP A 200 -9.57 18.43 -5.23
C ASP A 200 -8.65 18.20 -4.04
N ALA A 201 -8.06 17.02 -3.97
CA ALA A 201 -7.20 16.60 -2.87
C ALA A 201 -6.20 15.53 -3.30
N LEU A 202 -5.09 15.43 -2.59
CA LEU A 202 -4.21 14.27 -2.64
C LEU A 202 -4.00 13.73 -1.23
N ILE A 203 -4.24 12.43 -1.07
CA ILE A 203 -3.90 11.72 0.17
C ILE A 203 -2.78 10.72 -0.10
N ASN A 204 -1.80 10.67 0.80
CA ASN A 204 -0.73 9.67 0.77
C ASN A 204 -0.68 8.94 2.11
N LEU A 205 -1.02 7.66 2.11
CA LEU A 205 -1.01 6.77 3.26
C LEU A 205 0.26 5.90 3.25
N GLY A 206 1.43 6.56 3.40
CA GLY A 206 2.71 5.85 3.44
C GLY A 206 3.04 5.12 2.13
N GLY A 207 2.87 5.79 1.00
CA GLY A 207 3.14 5.27 -0.36
C GLY A 207 1.91 4.79 -1.12
N ASN A 208 0.78 4.56 -0.45
CA ASN A 208 -0.51 4.41 -1.12
C ASN A 208 -1.05 5.83 -1.36
N VAL A 209 -1.11 6.26 -2.63
CA VAL A 209 -1.49 7.62 -3.02
C VAL A 209 -2.83 7.59 -3.74
N LEU A 210 -3.79 8.41 -3.29
CA LEU A 210 -5.06 8.63 -3.98
C LEU A 210 -5.16 10.11 -4.39
N ALA A 211 -5.24 10.33 -5.70
CA ALA A 211 -5.44 11.63 -6.33
C ALA A 211 -6.93 11.83 -6.61
N ILE A 212 -7.50 12.89 -6.05
CA ILE A 212 -8.91 13.24 -6.16
C ILE A 212 -9.02 14.56 -6.91
N GLY A 213 -9.92 14.65 -7.90
CA GLY A 213 -10.13 15.86 -8.69
C GLY A 213 -8.88 16.30 -9.45
N SER A 214 -8.65 17.60 -9.48
CA SER A 214 -7.57 18.26 -10.25
C SER A 214 -6.48 18.80 -9.35
N ALA A 215 -5.24 18.66 -9.76
CA ALA A 215 -4.13 19.44 -9.22
C ALA A 215 -4.25 20.88 -9.74
N LEU A 216 -4.71 21.82 -8.92
CA LEU A 216 -4.92 23.21 -9.33
C LEU A 216 -3.62 23.97 -9.66
N THR A 217 -2.48 23.32 -9.47
CA THR A 217 -1.12 23.83 -9.78
C THR A 217 -0.57 23.33 -11.11
N ASP A 218 -1.31 22.48 -11.80
CA ASP A 218 -0.95 21.91 -13.11
C ASP A 218 -1.96 22.38 -14.17
N GLU A 219 -1.50 22.79 -15.34
CA GLU A 219 -2.36 23.34 -16.41
C GLU A 219 -3.39 22.32 -16.94
N GLN A 220 -3.07 21.04 -16.88
CA GLN A 220 -3.95 19.95 -17.29
C GLN A 220 -4.73 19.37 -16.10
N GLY A 221 -4.48 19.87 -14.89
CA GLY A 221 -5.08 19.38 -13.66
C GLY A 221 -4.57 18.01 -13.23
N LEU A 222 -3.39 17.59 -13.67
CA LEU A 222 -2.82 16.29 -13.36
C LEU A 222 -2.02 16.33 -12.05
N TRP A 223 -2.23 15.35 -11.21
CA TRP A 223 -1.40 15.11 -10.02
C TRP A 223 -0.14 14.34 -10.42
N SER A 224 1.02 14.83 -9.96
CA SER A 224 2.30 14.18 -10.15
C SER A 224 2.65 13.33 -8.94
N VAL A 225 2.75 12.02 -9.13
CA VAL A 225 3.11 11.05 -8.11
C VAL A 225 4.48 10.46 -8.44
N GLY A 226 5.44 10.63 -7.53
CA GLY A 226 6.79 10.08 -7.71
C GLY A 226 6.82 8.56 -7.54
N LEU A 227 7.43 7.86 -8.47
CA LEU A 227 7.78 6.44 -8.35
C LEU A 227 9.20 6.35 -7.79
N GLN A 228 9.36 5.73 -6.61
CA GLN A 228 10.65 5.59 -5.94
C GLN A 228 11.57 4.61 -6.68
N LYS A 229 12.86 4.96 -6.75
CA LYS A 229 13.90 4.05 -7.25
C LYS A 229 14.10 2.89 -6.26
N PRO A 230 14.06 1.62 -6.71
CA PRO A 230 14.32 0.46 -5.84
C PRO A 230 15.64 0.56 -5.09
N PHE A 231 15.62 0.23 -3.79
CA PHE A 231 16.77 0.22 -2.88
C PHE A 231 17.56 1.54 -2.76
N ALA A 232 16.99 2.66 -3.21
CA ALA A 232 17.56 3.99 -3.06
C ALA A 232 16.89 4.78 -1.94
N ASP A 233 17.43 5.95 -1.62
CA ASP A 233 16.81 6.85 -0.66
C ASP A 233 15.41 7.24 -1.09
N ARG A 234 14.51 7.51 -0.14
CA ARG A 234 13.10 7.82 -0.41
C ARG A 234 12.87 8.98 -1.37
N ASP A 235 13.82 9.92 -1.42
CA ASP A 235 13.77 11.08 -2.31
C ASP A 235 14.34 10.79 -3.71
N SER A 236 14.88 9.59 -3.95
CA SER A 236 15.39 9.17 -5.26
C SER A 236 14.26 8.62 -6.11
N LEU A 237 13.88 9.36 -7.14
CA LEU A 237 12.80 8.98 -8.03
C LEU A 237 13.32 8.22 -9.23
N LEU A 238 12.63 7.12 -9.56
CA LEU A 238 12.76 6.40 -10.83
C LEU A 238 12.06 7.17 -11.95
N GLY A 239 10.87 7.72 -11.64
CA GLY A 239 10.06 8.45 -12.59
C GLY A 239 8.89 9.15 -11.91
N VAL A 240 8.04 9.77 -12.71
CA VAL A 240 6.82 10.45 -12.27
C VAL A 240 5.62 9.88 -13.01
N ILE A 241 4.57 9.62 -12.29
CA ILE A 241 3.28 9.18 -12.80
C ILE A 241 2.31 10.35 -12.70
N LYS A 242 1.74 10.79 -13.83
CA LYS A 242 0.73 11.85 -13.86
C LYS A 242 -0.66 11.22 -13.99
N VAL A 243 -1.56 11.58 -13.08
CA VAL A 243 -2.91 10.99 -12.98
C VAL A 243 -3.95 12.03 -12.58
N LYS A 244 -5.23 11.69 -12.86
CA LYS A 244 -6.38 12.45 -12.40
C LYS A 244 -7.48 11.48 -11.95
N ASN A 245 -8.05 11.69 -10.75
CA ASN A 245 -9.06 10.81 -10.16
C ASN A 245 -8.64 9.33 -10.15
N LYS A 246 -7.39 9.06 -9.75
CA LYS A 246 -6.84 7.71 -9.70
C LYS A 246 -6.04 7.48 -8.43
N SER A 247 -6.03 6.26 -8.00
CA SER A 247 -5.09 5.75 -7.01
C SER A 247 -3.81 5.27 -7.70
N VAL A 248 -2.68 5.50 -7.04
CA VAL A 248 -1.35 5.01 -7.43
C VAL A 248 -0.77 4.30 -6.23
N VAL A 249 -0.68 2.99 -6.33
CA VAL A 249 -0.23 2.13 -5.23
C VAL A 249 0.96 1.30 -5.67
N THR A 250 2.00 1.25 -4.87
CA THR A 250 3.20 0.47 -5.15
C THR A 250 3.44 -0.58 -4.09
N SER A 251 3.64 -1.82 -4.51
CA SER A 251 4.22 -2.89 -3.70
C SER A 251 5.64 -3.17 -4.19
N GLY A 252 6.62 -2.96 -3.31
CA GLY A 252 8.04 -3.13 -3.64
C GLY A 252 8.80 -3.91 -2.57
N VAL A 253 9.72 -4.77 -2.99
CA VAL A 253 10.53 -5.61 -2.09
C VAL A 253 11.48 -4.81 -1.21
N TYR A 254 11.78 -3.59 -1.59
CA TYR A 254 12.67 -2.67 -0.88
C TYR A 254 12.00 -1.87 0.25
N GLU A 255 10.69 -2.01 0.44
CA GLU A 255 9.97 -1.31 1.51
C GLU A 255 10.27 -1.88 2.89
N ARG A 256 10.27 -3.22 3.00
CA ARG A 256 10.58 -3.94 4.24
C ARG A 256 11.30 -5.23 3.89
N PHE A 257 12.54 -5.35 4.33
CA PHE A 257 13.38 -6.52 4.11
C PHE A 257 14.51 -6.59 5.15
N PHE A 258 15.15 -7.72 5.23
CA PHE A 258 16.45 -7.91 5.87
C PHE A 258 17.34 -8.77 4.98
N THR A 259 18.65 -8.78 5.26
CA THR A 259 19.63 -9.54 4.49
C THR A 259 20.34 -10.54 5.38
N VAL A 260 20.45 -11.79 4.93
CA VAL A 260 21.24 -12.85 5.55
C VAL A 260 22.05 -13.53 4.44
N ASP A 261 23.35 -13.68 4.61
CA ASP A 261 24.26 -14.31 3.64
C ASP A 261 24.06 -13.78 2.20
N ASP A 262 24.03 -12.44 2.06
CA ASP A 262 23.80 -11.70 0.81
C ASP A 262 22.45 -11.94 0.13
N ARG A 263 21.56 -12.69 0.76
CA ARG A 263 20.20 -12.92 0.27
C ARG A 263 19.22 -11.99 0.95
N ILE A 264 18.36 -11.33 0.15
CA ILE A 264 17.31 -10.43 0.60
C ILE A 264 16.05 -11.25 0.91
N TYR A 265 15.48 -11.02 2.09
CA TYR A 265 14.19 -11.57 2.54
C TYR A 265 13.23 -10.43 2.78
N HIS A 266 12.23 -10.28 1.91
CA HIS A 266 11.27 -9.20 1.94
C HIS A 266 9.87 -9.65 2.40
N HIS A 267 9.01 -8.70 2.71
CA HIS A 267 7.71 -8.92 3.33
C HIS A 267 6.61 -9.46 2.40
N ILE A 268 6.83 -9.52 1.09
CA ILE A 268 5.85 -10.10 0.16
C ILE A 268 6.08 -11.61 0.14
N LEU A 269 5.24 -12.34 0.87
CA LEU A 269 5.39 -13.76 1.11
C LEU A 269 4.56 -14.58 0.12
N ASP A 270 5.12 -15.68 -0.35
CA ASP A 270 4.40 -16.67 -1.17
C ASP A 270 3.56 -17.58 -0.26
N PRO A 271 2.22 -17.57 -0.38
CA PRO A 271 1.36 -18.41 0.45
C PRO A 271 1.48 -19.90 0.15
N ARG A 272 2.17 -20.29 -0.92
CA ARG A 272 2.41 -21.69 -1.30
C ARG A 272 3.65 -22.25 -0.62
N THR A 273 4.67 -21.43 -0.43
CA THR A 273 5.98 -21.87 0.11
C THR A 273 6.24 -21.35 1.51
N GLY A 274 5.61 -20.23 1.91
CA GLY A 274 5.85 -19.54 3.17
C GLY A 274 7.14 -18.73 3.21
N TYR A 275 7.85 -18.63 2.08
CA TYR A 275 9.04 -17.79 1.90
C TYR A 275 8.69 -16.50 1.16
N PRO A 276 9.57 -15.47 1.21
CA PRO A 276 9.45 -14.33 0.31
C PRO A 276 9.38 -14.77 -1.15
N LEU A 277 8.48 -14.15 -1.91
CA LEU A 277 8.33 -14.38 -3.35
C LEU A 277 9.64 -14.05 -4.07
N ASP A 278 10.09 -14.94 -4.92
CA ASP A 278 11.27 -14.73 -5.77
C ASP A 278 10.87 -14.80 -7.24
N ASN A 279 10.93 -13.66 -7.91
CA ASN A 279 10.67 -13.50 -9.33
C ASN A 279 11.55 -12.38 -9.91
N GLU A 280 11.29 -11.96 -11.15
CA GLU A 280 12.05 -10.95 -11.87
C GLU A 280 11.78 -9.51 -11.41
N LEU A 281 10.83 -9.26 -10.50
CA LEU A 281 10.36 -7.93 -10.14
C LEU A 281 11.05 -7.35 -8.91
N HIS A 282 11.28 -6.03 -8.94
CA HIS A 282 11.53 -5.21 -7.74
C HIS A 282 10.24 -4.62 -7.19
N SER A 283 9.34 -4.16 -8.07
CA SER A 283 8.06 -3.58 -7.65
C SER A 283 7.01 -3.64 -8.75
N VAL A 284 5.76 -3.53 -8.31
CA VAL A 284 4.60 -3.30 -9.16
C VAL A 284 3.87 -2.07 -8.64
N THR A 285 3.58 -1.13 -9.52
CA THR A 285 2.71 0.01 -9.24
C THR A 285 1.42 -0.16 -10.01
N VAL A 286 0.30 -0.05 -9.32
CA VAL A 286 -1.04 -0.14 -9.91
C VAL A 286 -1.70 1.23 -9.90
N ILE A 287 -2.28 1.58 -11.04
CA ILE A 287 -3.14 2.75 -11.22
C ILE A 287 -4.58 2.24 -11.37
N SER A 288 -5.46 2.66 -10.46
CA SER A 288 -6.85 2.20 -10.38
C SER A 288 -7.79 3.35 -10.00
N HIS A 289 -9.10 3.15 -10.11
CA HIS A 289 -10.09 4.10 -9.60
C HIS A 289 -10.15 4.04 -8.08
N ASP A 290 -10.33 2.84 -7.52
CA ASP A 290 -10.38 2.62 -6.10
C ASP A 290 -9.01 2.20 -5.56
N SER A 291 -8.63 2.76 -4.43
CA SER A 291 -7.33 2.49 -3.82
C SER A 291 -7.25 1.10 -3.20
N LEU A 292 -8.39 0.54 -2.77
CA LEU A 292 -8.49 -0.85 -2.35
C LEU A 292 -8.07 -1.82 -3.47
N ASP A 293 -8.53 -1.56 -4.71
CA ASP A 293 -8.11 -2.36 -5.87
C ASP A 293 -6.61 -2.17 -6.16
N GLY A 294 -6.07 -0.96 -5.97
CA GLY A 294 -4.64 -0.71 -6.02
C GLY A 294 -3.84 -1.63 -5.11
N ASP A 295 -4.20 -1.71 -3.84
CA ASP A 295 -3.56 -2.60 -2.87
C ASP A 295 -3.71 -4.09 -3.26
N ILE A 296 -4.90 -4.52 -3.70
CA ILE A 296 -5.17 -5.90 -4.12
C ILE A 296 -4.31 -6.28 -5.33
N TYR A 297 -4.40 -5.50 -6.39
CA TYR A 297 -3.76 -5.84 -7.65
C TYR A 297 -2.24 -5.72 -7.60
N THR A 298 -1.65 -4.83 -6.78
CA THR A 298 -0.18 -4.81 -6.61
C THR A 298 0.34 -6.14 -6.10
N THR A 299 -0.33 -6.76 -5.13
CA THR A 299 0.07 -8.06 -4.56
C THR A 299 -0.15 -9.19 -5.56
N LEU A 300 -1.31 -9.22 -6.24
CA LEU A 300 -1.61 -10.22 -7.25
C LEU A 300 -0.61 -10.20 -8.40
N LEU A 301 -0.41 -9.02 -8.99
CA LEU A 301 0.46 -8.84 -10.15
C LEU A 301 1.94 -9.08 -9.81
N TYR A 302 2.35 -8.68 -8.59
CA TYR A 302 3.71 -9.01 -8.13
C TYR A 302 3.91 -10.53 -8.10
N GLY A 303 2.94 -11.27 -7.59
CA GLY A 303 3.03 -12.73 -7.52
C GLY A 303 2.94 -13.43 -8.87
N MET A 304 2.21 -12.86 -9.83
CA MET A 304 2.09 -13.38 -11.20
C MET A 304 3.37 -13.16 -12.02
N GLY A 305 4.15 -12.12 -11.70
CA GLY A 305 5.25 -11.68 -12.57
C GLY A 305 4.76 -10.91 -13.79
N VAL A 306 5.68 -10.53 -14.68
CA VAL A 306 5.38 -9.65 -15.82
C VAL A 306 4.43 -10.32 -16.81
N SER A 307 4.79 -11.48 -17.33
CA SER A 307 4.07 -12.12 -18.45
C SER A 307 2.63 -12.44 -18.10
N ALA A 308 2.41 -13.20 -17.01
CA ALA A 308 1.07 -13.58 -16.57
C ALA A 308 0.28 -12.36 -16.04
N GLY A 309 0.97 -11.38 -15.44
CA GLY A 309 0.34 -10.13 -14.99
C GLY A 309 -0.22 -9.30 -16.15
N ILE A 310 0.51 -9.18 -17.24
CA ILE A 310 0.03 -8.47 -18.44
C ILE A 310 -1.15 -9.21 -19.09
N GLU A 311 -1.06 -10.55 -19.21
CA GLU A 311 -2.18 -11.36 -19.73
C GLU A 311 -3.44 -11.18 -18.86
N PHE A 312 -3.28 -11.23 -17.54
CA PHE A 312 -4.38 -11.00 -16.60
C PHE A 312 -5.01 -9.60 -16.80
N LEU A 313 -4.19 -8.55 -16.98
CA LEU A 313 -4.65 -7.17 -17.17
C LEU A 313 -5.41 -6.93 -18.48
N GLN A 314 -5.27 -7.79 -19.49
CA GLN A 314 -6.08 -7.70 -20.72
C GLN A 314 -7.58 -7.82 -20.44
N HIS A 315 -7.95 -8.47 -19.34
CA HIS A 315 -9.33 -8.64 -18.88
C HIS A 315 -9.75 -7.62 -17.79
N GLN A 316 -8.88 -6.65 -17.45
CA GLN A 316 -9.07 -5.65 -16.40
C GLN A 316 -8.95 -4.24 -16.97
N SER A 317 -9.98 -3.77 -17.69
CA SER A 317 -9.92 -2.52 -18.47
C SER A 317 -9.70 -1.26 -17.65
N GLU A 318 -10.01 -1.28 -16.35
CA GLU A 318 -9.92 -0.14 -15.43
C GLU A 318 -8.60 -0.09 -14.64
N ILE A 319 -7.73 -1.08 -14.83
CA ILE A 319 -6.47 -1.22 -14.09
C ILE A 319 -5.29 -1.04 -15.05
N GLU A 320 -4.33 -0.21 -14.67
CA GLU A 320 -3.02 -0.12 -15.30
C GLU A 320 -1.94 -0.53 -14.32
N ALA A 321 -0.84 -1.08 -14.82
CA ALA A 321 0.30 -1.45 -14.00
C ALA A 321 1.64 -1.04 -14.63
N ILE A 322 2.57 -0.68 -13.75
CA ILE A 322 3.97 -0.42 -14.05
C ILE A 322 4.79 -1.47 -13.31
N PHE A 323 5.49 -2.32 -14.05
CA PHE A 323 6.37 -3.33 -13.51
C PHE A 323 7.82 -2.83 -13.58
N VAL A 324 8.55 -2.90 -12.48
CA VAL A 324 9.97 -2.57 -12.41
C VAL A 324 10.75 -3.85 -12.15
N THR A 325 11.58 -4.24 -13.11
CA THR A 325 12.32 -5.52 -13.06
C THR A 325 13.69 -5.37 -12.41
N LYS A 326 14.25 -6.51 -11.99
CA LYS A 326 15.63 -6.62 -11.48
C LYS A 326 16.69 -6.25 -12.53
N ASN A 327 16.32 -6.34 -13.82
CA ASN A 327 17.15 -5.97 -14.97
C ASN A 327 17.08 -4.48 -15.34
N ARG A 328 16.46 -3.65 -14.49
CA ARG A 328 16.27 -2.21 -14.72
C ARG A 328 15.39 -1.88 -15.92
N GLU A 329 14.47 -2.76 -16.25
CA GLU A 329 13.44 -2.52 -17.26
C GLU A 329 12.13 -2.09 -16.58
N ILE A 330 11.43 -1.16 -17.22
CA ILE A 330 10.12 -0.68 -16.82
C ILE A 330 9.14 -1.10 -17.89
N ILE A 331 8.11 -1.83 -17.50
CA ILE A 331 7.11 -2.36 -18.41
C ILE A 331 5.76 -1.76 -18.04
N LEU A 332 5.13 -1.07 -18.99
CA LEU A 332 3.85 -0.40 -18.81
C LEU A 332 2.75 -1.26 -19.45
N SER A 333 1.76 -1.69 -18.67
CA SER A 333 0.63 -2.47 -19.24
C SER A 333 -0.22 -1.64 -20.20
N SER A 334 -0.40 -0.36 -19.91
CA SER A 334 -1.03 0.63 -20.78
C SER A 334 -0.74 2.05 -20.26
N GLN A 335 -1.20 3.08 -20.98
CA GLN A 335 -1.14 4.48 -20.57
C GLN A 335 -2.48 5.20 -20.92
N ARG A 336 -3.61 4.56 -20.63
CA ARG A 336 -4.94 5.13 -20.91
C ARG A 336 -5.34 6.17 -19.86
N TYR A 337 -4.96 5.93 -18.59
CA TYR A 337 -5.40 6.72 -17.43
C TYR A 337 -4.25 7.43 -16.74
N SER A 338 -3.02 7.15 -17.16
CA SER A 338 -1.80 7.71 -16.60
C SER A 338 -0.78 8.06 -17.69
N MET A 339 0.13 8.98 -17.34
CA MET A 339 1.33 9.22 -18.13
C MET A 339 2.54 8.95 -17.24
N PHE A 340 3.46 8.14 -17.71
CA PHE A 340 4.72 7.86 -17.02
C PHE A 340 5.88 8.59 -17.69
N GLU A 341 6.64 9.32 -16.88
CA GLU A 341 7.87 10.02 -17.31
C GLU A 341 9.06 9.40 -16.55
N LEU A 342 9.97 8.79 -17.30
CA LEU A 342 11.20 8.23 -16.75
C LEU A 342 12.21 9.34 -16.43
N LEU A 343 12.73 9.36 -15.20
CA LEU A 343 13.74 10.31 -14.76
C LEU A 343 15.14 9.71 -14.65
N ASP A 344 15.21 8.43 -14.28
CA ASP A 344 16.47 7.71 -14.04
C ASP A 344 17.01 7.08 -15.34
N LYS A 345 18.20 7.51 -15.76
CA LYS A 345 18.83 7.06 -17.00
C LYS A 345 19.42 5.64 -16.93
N ASP A 346 19.53 5.08 -15.74
CA ASP A 346 20.00 3.69 -15.56
C ASP A 346 18.91 2.66 -15.88
N TYR A 347 17.69 3.13 -16.09
CA TYR A 347 16.52 2.30 -16.44
C TYR A 347 16.04 2.60 -17.86
N SER A 348 15.35 1.65 -18.45
CA SER A 348 14.73 1.80 -19.77
C SER A 348 13.27 1.35 -19.74
N VAL A 349 12.42 2.03 -20.52
CA VAL A 349 11.04 1.58 -20.74
C VAL A 349 11.07 0.56 -21.87
N ALA A 350 10.68 -0.68 -21.57
CA ALA A 350 10.56 -1.74 -22.57
C ALA A 350 9.27 -1.58 -23.36
N ALA A 351 9.32 -1.83 -24.67
CA ALA A 351 8.14 -1.99 -25.50
C ALA A 351 7.47 -3.35 -25.19
N LEU A 352 6.13 -3.37 -25.06
CA LEU A 352 5.34 -4.60 -24.96
C LEU A 352 5.25 -5.31 -26.31
#